data_945e06c397e9615d13965ee6ea373314
#
_entry.id   945e06c397e9615d13965ee6ea373314
#
_cell.length_a   1.000
_cell.length_b   1.000
_cell.length_c   1.000
_cell.angle_alpha   90.00
_cell.angle_beta   90.00
_cell.angle_gamma   90.00
#
_symmetry.space_group_name_H-M   'P 1'
#
loop_
_entity.id
_entity.type
_entity.pdbx_description
1 polymer ?
#
loop_
_entity_poly.entity_id
_entity_poly.type
_entity_poly.pdbx_seq_one_letter_code
_entity_poly.pdbx_strand_id
1 'polypeptide(L)'
;MLYQDEKGPVAAKTHGGPSWCSVQTKIEKAQKIKGLLNVFGVYDHTNDQMYTHSYKNKKGDQFLDFIKRIDRKYGSSVKQIFLVLDNASIHRSKKVREIIQKHHHRINFVFLPTRSPELNLIEVRWLWMQRQAVNNSTFRNESDIGKAISDWTYNYNEKHGRRITDILQIGVMSMTT
;
A
#
# COMPACT_ATOMS: atom_id res chain seq x y z
N MET A 1 -11.72 7.94 -3.58
CA MET A 1 -11.79 6.45 -3.71
C MET A 1 -10.42 5.90 -3.39
N LEU A 2 -10.35 4.89 -2.54
CA LEU A 2 -9.13 4.27 -2.06
C LEU A 2 -9.07 2.82 -2.53
N TYR A 3 -7.91 2.36 -2.99
CA TYR A 3 -7.64 0.98 -3.40
C TYR A 3 -6.74 0.33 -2.37
N GLN A 4 -7.20 -0.74 -1.73
CA GLN A 4 -6.50 -1.42 -0.65
C GLN A 4 -6.03 -2.81 -1.08
N ASP A 5 -4.86 -3.22 -0.61
CA ASP A 5 -4.33 -4.57 -0.77
C ASP A 5 -3.19 -4.84 0.23
N GLU A 6 -2.76 -6.10 0.32
CA GLU A 6 -1.63 -6.54 1.12
C GLU A 6 -0.53 -7.17 0.28
N LYS A 7 0.66 -6.62 0.40
CA LYS A 7 1.88 -7.12 -0.24
C LYS A 7 2.73 -7.94 0.73
N GLY A 8 3.23 -9.05 0.29
CA GLY A 8 4.20 -9.83 1.05
C GLY A 8 3.81 -11.28 1.30
N PRO A 9 4.58 -11.98 2.15
CA PRO A 9 5.63 -11.42 3.00
C PRO A 9 6.90 -11.04 2.23
N VAL A 10 7.50 -9.90 2.58
CA VAL A 10 8.86 -9.51 2.16
C VAL A 10 9.85 -10.11 3.14
N ALA A 11 10.86 -10.79 2.64
CA ALA A 11 11.85 -11.49 3.48
C ALA A 11 13.09 -10.64 3.76
N ALA A 12 13.60 -10.69 4.98
CA ALA A 12 14.88 -10.12 5.35
C ALA A 12 16.04 -10.98 4.83
N LYS A 13 16.48 -10.68 3.64
CA LYS A 13 17.58 -11.33 2.89
C LYS A 13 18.06 -10.40 1.79
N THR A 14 19.04 -10.82 0.99
CA THR A 14 19.41 -10.15 -0.26
C THR A 14 18.39 -10.49 -1.36
N HIS A 15 17.83 -9.47 -1.98
CA HIS A 15 16.91 -9.58 -3.10
C HIS A 15 17.61 -9.29 -4.41
N GLY A 16 17.42 -10.15 -5.40
CA GLY A 16 17.82 -9.89 -6.77
C GLY A 16 16.80 -9.08 -7.54
N GLY A 17 17.23 -8.54 -8.66
CA GLY A 17 16.35 -7.83 -9.58
C GLY A 17 17.12 -7.43 -10.84
N PRO A 18 16.44 -6.95 -11.88
CA PRO A 18 17.10 -6.38 -13.05
C PRO A 18 17.99 -5.21 -12.64
N SER A 19 19.22 -5.16 -13.16
CA SER A 19 20.15 -4.04 -12.97
C SER A 19 20.96 -3.81 -14.22
N TRP A 20 21.34 -2.54 -14.46
CA TRP A 20 22.28 -2.16 -15.49
C TRP A 20 23.68 -2.20 -14.89
N CYS A 21 24.41 -3.29 -15.10
CA CYS A 21 25.78 -3.43 -14.63
C CYS A 21 26.61 -4.23 -15.63
N SER A 22 27.89 -3.94 -15.70
CA SER A 22 28.84 -4.65 -16.56
C SER A 22 29.18 -6.06 -16.08
N VAL A 23 28.94 -6.33 -14.79
CA VAL A 23 29.21 -7.63 -14.16
C VAL A 23 27.94 -8.13 -13.46
N GLN A 24 27.52 -9.34 -13.79
CA GLN A 24 26.36 -9.95 -13.16
C GLN A 24 26.63 -10.27 -11.69
N THR A 25 25.91 -9.65 -10.77
CA THR A 25 25.99 -9.95 -9.34
C THR A 25 25.37 -11.31 -9.06
N LYS A 26 26.16 -12.25 -8.55
CA LYS A 26 25.67 -13.55 -8.10
C LYS A 26 25.06 -13.42 -6.70
N ILE A 27 23.80 -13.80 -6.57
CA ILE A 27 23.11 -13.85 -5.27
C ILE A 27 23.06 -15.31 -4.83
N GLU A 28 23.46 -15.58 -3.59
CA GLU A 28 23.35 -16.91 -3.01
C GLU A 28 21.91 -17.40 -2.99
N LYS A 29 21.66 -18.58 -3.55
CA LYS A 29 20.30 -19.17 -3.60
C LYS A 29 19.83 -19.62 -2.22
N ALA A 30 20.73 -20.11 -1.37
CA ALA A 30 20.42 -20.63 -0.03
C ALA A 30 20.69 -19.57 1.05
N GLN A 31 19.88 -18.51 1.09
CA GLN A 31 20.00 -17.47 2.11
C GLN A 31 19.16 -17.79 3.34
N LYS A 32 19.71 -17.58 4.53
CA LYS A 32 18.94 -17.63 5.78
C LYS A 32 18.02 -16.41 5.85
N ILE A 33 16.71 -16.64 5.92
CA ILE A 33 15.71 -15.57 6.13
C ILE A 33 15.79 -15.13 7.59
N LYS A 34 16.02 -13.82 7.82
CA LYS A 34 16.18 -13.22 9.14
C LYS A 34 14.93 -12.51 9.66
N GLY A 35 13.83 -12.63 8.96
CA GLY A 35 12.54 -12.07 9.31
C GLY A 35 11.61 -11.94 8.10
N LEU A 36 10.33 -11.75 8.36
CA LEU A 36 9.27 -11.61 7.37
C LEU A 36 8.36 -10.45 7.74
N LEU A 37 8.01 -9.61 6.78
CA LEU A 37 7.12 -8.48 6.99
C LEU A 37 6.05 -8.42 5.91
N ASN A 38 4.80 -8.25 6.32
CA ASN A 38 3.67 -8.00 5.42
C ASN A 38 3.36 -6.51 5.38
N VAL A 39 3.01 -5.99 4.22
CA VAL A 39 2.72 -4.58 4.02
C VAL A 39 1.25 -4.44 3.65
N PHE A 40 0.50 -3.71 4.45
CA PHE A 40 -0.83 -3.25 4.10
C PHE A 40 -0.71 -1.89 3.45
N GLY A 41 -1.40 -1.70 2.34
CA GLY A 41 -1.36 -0.44 1.61
C GLY A 41 -2.72 0.04 1.15
N VAL A 42 -2.80 1.35 1.00
CA VAL A 42 -3.89 2.03 0.34
C VAL A 42 -3.32 3.01 -0.68
N TYR A 43 -3.87 2.97 -1.87
CA TYR A 43 -3.63 3.96 -2.91
C TYR A 43 -4.83 4.90 -3.00
N ASP A 44 -4.61 6.17 -2.73
CA ASP A 44 -5.59 7.24 -2.96
C ASP A 44 -5.48 7.75 -4.39
N HIS A 45 -6.38 7.27 -5.24
CA HIS A 45 -6.40 7.64 -6.65
C HIS A 45 -6.67 9.13 -6.88
N THR A 46 -7.45 9.77 -6.01
CA THR A 46 -7.81 11.19 -6.15
C THR A 46 -6.59 12.09 -5.94
N ASN A 47 -5.79 11.78 -4.93
CA ASN A 47 -4.63 12.58 -4.54
C ASN A 47 -3.30 12.02 -5.05
N ASP A 48 -3.32 10.90 -5.78
CA ASP A 48 -2.15 10.11 -6.20
C ASP A 48 -1.16 9.85 -5.04
N GLN A 49 -1.70 9.40 -3.92
CA GLN A 49 -0.92 9.15 -2.71
C GLN A 49 -0.98 7.69 -2.28
N MET A 50 0.13 7.22 -1.75
CA MET A 50 0.22 5.92 -1.07
C MET A 50 0.21 6.10 0.45
N TYR A 51 -0.43 5.19 1.14
CA TYR A 51 -0.27 4.99 2.57
C TYR A 51 0.03 3.53 2.83
N THR A 52 1.12 3.25 3.53
CA THR A 52 1.53 1.89 3.87
C THR A 52 1.75 1.72 5.36
N HIS A 53 1.52 0.52 5.86
CA HIS A 53 1.91 0.11 7.20
C HIS A 53 2.32 -1.35 7.20
N SER A 54 3.38 -1.66 7.93
CA SER A 54 3.96 -3.00 7.95
C SER A 54 3.54 -3.78 9.20
N TYR A 55 3.24 -5.08 9.02
CA TYR A 55 2.83 -5.98 10.09
C TYR A 55 3.58 -7.31 9.99
N LYS A 56 3.80 -7.98 11.14
CA LYS A 56 4.35 -9.33 11.16
C LYS A 56 3.41 -10.36 10.56
N ASN A 57 2.12 -10.16 10.73
CA ASN A 57 1.07 -11.09 10.29
C ASN A 57 0.06 -10.41 9.37
N LYS A 58 -0.64 -11.24 8.58
CA LYS A 58 -1.70 -10.85 7.65
C LYS A 58 -3.03 -11.45 8.12
N LYS A 59 -3.59 -10.91 9.22
CA LYS A 59 -4.82 -11.41 9.86
C LYS A 59 -5.85 -10.29 9.98
N GLY A 60 -7.10 -10.64 10.30
CA GLY A 60 -8.21 -9.69 10.45
C GLY A 60 -7.96 -8.57 11.46
N ASP A 61 -7.22 -8.84 12.55
CA ASP A 61 -6.91 -7.82 13.56
C ASP A 61 -5.95 -6.75 13.01
N GLN A 62 -4.94 -7.15 12.20
CA GLN A 62 -4.04 -6.21 11.51
C GLN A 62 -4.81 -5.41 10.46
N PHE A 63 -5.72 -6.04 9.74
CA PHE A 63 -6.58 -5.34 8.81
C PHE A 63 -7.45 -4.27 9.54
N LEU A 64 -8.07 -4.62 10.66
CA LEU A 64 -8.84 -3.67 11.46
C LEU A 64 -7.99 -2.52 12.02
N ASP A 65 -6.76 -2.79 12.49
CA ASP A 65 -5.85 -1.73 12.91
C ASP A 65 -5.49 -0.82 11.73
N PHE A 66 -5.24 -1.39 10.55
CA PHE A 66 -4.97 -0.62 9.34
C PHE A 66 -6.16 0.27 8.95
N ILE A 67 -7.38 -0.24 9.01
CA ILE A 67 -8.60 0.54 8.76
C ILE A 67 -8.73 1.72 9.75
N LYS A 68 -8.45 1.51 11.05
CA LYS A 68 -8.43 2.59 12.04
C LYS A 68 -7.41 3.68 11.69
N ARG A 69 -6.26 3.31 11.15
CA ARG A 69 -5.23 4.28 10.70
C ARG A 69 -5.71 5.09 9.50
N ILE A 70 -6.35 4.44 8.53
CA ILE A 70 -6.96 5.11 7.36
C ILE A 70 -8.05 6.08 7.83
N ASP A 71 -8.93 5.65 8.70
CA ASP A 71 -10.01 6.48 9.25
C ASP A 71 -9.46 7.75 9.93
N ARG A 72 -8.43 7.62 10.75
CA ARG A 72 -7.76 8.79 11.38
C ARG A 72 -7.08 9.70 10.35
N LYS A 73 -6.39 9.11 9.34
CA LYS A 73 -5.65 9.88 8.33
C LYS A 73 -6.55 10.85 7.58
N TYR A 74 -7.74 10.42 7.20
CA TYR A 74 -8.67 11.24 6.42
C TYR A 74 -9.50 12.22 7.27
N GLY A 75 -9.35 12.20 8.59
CA GLY A 75 -10.02 13.17 9.48
C GLY A 75 -11.55 13.17 9.36
N SER A 76 -12.21 14.08 10.08
CA SER A 76 -13.68 14.20 10.11
C SER A 76 -14.27 14.98 8.92
N SER A 77 -13.45 15.71 8.17
CA SER A 77 -13.88 16.46 6.97
C SER A 77 -14.33 15.55 5.83
N VAL A 78 -13.80 14.34 5.73
CA VAL A 78 -14.20 13.34 4.74
C VAL A 78 -15.40 12.56 5.27
N LYS A 79 -16.59 12.82 4.70
CA LYS A 79 -17.85 12.21 5.16
C LYS A 79 -17.95 10.72 4.82
N GLN A 80 -17.43 10.30 3.67
CA GLN A 80 -17.47 8.90 3.22
C GLN A 80 -16.18 8.51 2.53
N ILE A 81 -15.74 7.29 2.81
CA ILE A 81 -14.56 6.65 2.22
C ILE A 81 -15.01 5.38 1.52
N PHE A 82 -14.81 5.29 0.21
CA PHE A 82 -15.03 4.07 -0.55
C PHE A 82 -13.70 3.34 -0.67
N LEU A 83 -13.62 2.16 -0.07
CA LEU A 83 -12.44 1.31 -0.03
C LEU A 83 -12.65 0.12 -0.96
N VAL A 84 -11.96 0.15 -2.09
CA VAL A 84 -11.94 -0.95 -3.08
C VAL A 84 -10.94 -2.00 -2.60
N LEU A 85 -11.36 -3.26 -2.54
CA LEU A 85 -10.56 -4.37 -2.06
C LEU A 85 -10.96 -5.68 -2.71
N ASP A 86 -10.08 -6.66 -2.63
CA ASP A 86 -10.34 -7.99 -3.14
C ASP A 86 -11.31 -8.79 -2.24
N ASN A 87 -11.62 -10.00 -2.68
CA ASN A 87 -12.53 -10.90 -1.99
C ASN A 87 -11.84 -11.79 -0.91
N ALA A 88 -10.69 -11.40 -0.38
CA ALA A 88 -10.01 -12.18 0.64
C ALA A 88 -10.90 -12.43 1.86
N SER A 89 -10.78 -13.60 2.46
CA SER A 89 -11.60 -14.03 3.59
C SER A 89 -11.48 -13.11 4.81
N ILE A 90 -10.33 -12.47 4.99
CA ILE A 90 -10.10 -11.52 6.10
C ILE A 90 -11.01 -10.30 5.98
N HIS A 91 -11.29 -9.81 4.76
CA HIS A 91 -12.15 -8.67 4.50
C HIS A 91 -13.65 -8.99 4.68
N ARG A 92 -14.03 -10.25 4.45
CA ARG A 92 -15.41 -10.72 4.52
C ARG A 92 -15.82 -11.29 5.88
N SER A 93 -14.91 -11.38 6.83
CA SER A 93 -15.21 -11.98 8.14
C SER A 93 -16.32 -11.20 8.86
N LYS A 94 -17.19 -11.93 9.55
CA LYS A 94 -18.30 -11.34 10.33
C LYS A 94 -17.79 -10.32 11.34
N LYS A 95 -16.71 -10.64 12.06
CA LYS A 95 -16.04 -9.75 13.02
C LYS A 95 -15.63 -8.42 12.39
N VAL A 96 -15.02 -8.45 11.20
CA VAL A 96 -14.59 -7.24 10.50
C VAL A 96 -15.80 -6.37 10.13
N ARG A 97 -16.84 -6.96 9.55
CA ARG A 97 -18.05 -6.21 9.17
C ARG A 97 -18.72 -5.54 10.36
N GLU A 98 -18.90 -6.25 11.46
CA GLU A 98 -19.53 -5.72 12.68
C GLU A 98 -18.73 -4.53 13.24
N ILE A 99 -17.40 -4.64 13.30
CA ILE A 99 -16.55 -3.56 13.82
C ILE A 99 -16.59 -2.35 12.88
N ILE A 100 -16.55 -2.56 11.57
CA ILE A 100 -16.63 -1.46 10.59
C ILE A 100 -17.98 -0.73 10.71
N GLN A 101 -19.09 -1.46 10.73
CA GLN A 101 -20.41 -0.87 10.89
C GLN A 101 -20.55 -0.07 12.19
N LYS A 102 -20.00 -0.58 13.30
CA LYS A 102 -20.14 0.03 14.62
C LYS A 102 -19.24 1.26 14.84
N HIS A 103 -18.00 1.19 14.36
CA HIS A 103 -16.96 2.17 14.71
C HIS A 103 -16.40 2.97 13.53
N HIS A 104 -16.62 2.52 12.30
CA HIS A 104 -16.07 3.12 11.09
C HIS A 104 -17.13 3.24 10.00
N HIS A 105 -18.35 3.61 10.36
CA HIS A 105 -19.56 3.63 9.51
C HIS A 105 -19.42 4.48 8.23
N ARG A 106 -18.46 5.40 8.16
CA ARG A 106 -18.16 6.16 6.95
C ARG A 106 -17.30 5.42 5.92
N ILE A 107 -16.74 4.25 6.29
CA ILE A 107 -15.95 3.41 5.40
C ILE A 107 -16.86 2.38 4.74
N ASN A 108 -16.97 2.47 3.42
CA ASN A 108 -17.78 1.60 2.59
C ASN A 108 -16.88 0.67 1.79
N PHE A 109 -17.03 -0.63 1.95
CA PHE A 109 -16.27 -1.62 1.19
C PHE A 109 -16.89 -1.83 -0.19
N VAL A 110 -16.05 -1.76 -1.22
CA VAL A 110 -16.39 -2.07 -2.61
C VAL A 110 -15.55 -3.27 -3.03
N PHE A 111 -16.18 -4.43 -3.15
CA PHE A 111 -15.47 -5.65 -3.52
C PHE A 111 -15.27 -5.76 -5.02
N LEU A 112 -14.05 -6.02 -5.44
CA LEU A 112 -13.72 -6.31 -6.83
C LEU A 112 -14.32 -7.66 -7.27
N PRO A 113 -14.55 -7.87 -8.59
CA PRO A 113 -14.86 -9.20 -9.10
C PRO A 113 -13.80 -10.22 -8.71
N THR A 114 -14.18 -11.47 -8.64
CA THR A 114 -13.25 -12.57 -8.32
C THR A 114 -12.20 -12.70 -9.42
N ARG A 115 -10.92 -12.81 -9.04
CA ARG A 115 -9.78 -12.97 -9.96
C ARG A 115 -9.57 -11.80 -10.93
N SER A 116 -9.81 -10.58 -10.50
CA SER A 116 -9.61 -9.36 -11.30
C SER A 116 -8.61 -8.40 -10.64
N PRO A 117 -7.35 -8.81 -10.43
CA PRO A 117 -6.34 -7.94 -9.81
C PRO A 117 -6.02 -6.71 -10.65
N GLU A 118 -6.20 -6.79 -11.97
CA GLU A 118 -5.99 -5.68 -12.91
C GLU A 118 -6.90 -4.47 -12.63
N LEU A 119 -8.03 -4.69 -11.95
CA LEU A 119 -8.94 -3.62 -11.52
C LEU A 119 -8.49 -2.96 -10.21
N ASN A 120 -7.53 -3.55 -9.48
CA ASN A 120 -7.01 -2.96 -8.27
C ASN A 120 -5.81 -2.05 -8.57
N LEU A 121 -6.04 -0.76 -8.64
CA LEU A 121 -5.00 0.21 -9.04
C LEU A 121 -3.77 0.24 -8.14
N ILE A 122 -3.82 -0.30 -6.93
CA ILE A 122 -2.65 -0.40 -6.04
C ILE A 122 -1.61 -1.42 -6.55
N GLU A 123 -2.00 -2.38 -7.38
CA GLU A 123 -1.08 -3.41 -7.89
C GLU A 123 0.10 -2.81 -8.68
N VAL A 124 -0.16 -1.78 -9.46
CA VAL A 124 0.91 -1.06 -10.18
C VAL A 124 1.88 -0.39 -9.20
N ARG A 125 1.38 0.13 -8.07
CA ARG A 125 2.20 0.74 -7.00
C ARG A 125 3.04 -0.30 -6.28
N TRP A 126 2.48 -1.50 -6.06
CA TRP A 126 3.24 -2.64 -5.54
C TRP A 126 4.38 -3.06 -6.47
N LEU A 127 4.15 -3.04 -7.77
CA LEU A 127 5.22 -3.32 -8.74
C LEU A 127 6.33 -2.28 -8.68
N TRP A 128 6.00 -1.00 -8.53
CA TRP A 128 6.99 0.07 -8.38
C TRP A 128 7.75 -0.04 -7.06
N MET A 129 7.05 -0.26 -5.96
CA MET A 129 7.67 -0.51 -4.65
C MET A 129 8.64 -1.72 -4.71
N GLN A 130 8.21 -2.81 -5.31
CA GLN A 130 9.06 -3.99 -5.49
C GLN A 130 10.35 -3.66 -6.24
N ARG A 131 10.25 -2.90 -7.33
CA ARG A 131 11.41 -2.55 -8.18
C ARG A 131 12.33 -1.53 -7.52
N GLN A 132 11.78 -0.57 -6.79
CA GLN A 132 12.52 0.59 -6.28
C GLN A 132 13.02 0.42 -4.84
N ALA A 133 12.30 -0.33 -4.01
CA ALA A 133 12.63 -0.49 -2.60
C ALA A 133 13.11 -1.90 -2.22
N VAL A 134 12.67 -2.94 -2.94
CA VAL A 134 12.96 -4.33 -2.55
C VAL A 134 14.03 -4.96 -3.45
N ASN A 135 13.87 -4.84 -4.78
CA ASN A 135 14.83 -5.41 -5.71
C ASN A 135 16.22 -4.79 -5.53
N ASN A 136 17.25 -5.63 -5.64
CA ASN A 136 18.66 -5.25 -5.46
C ASN A 136 19.01 -4.70 -4.06
N SER A 137 18.15 -4.94 -3.06
CA SER A 137 18.36 -4.54 -1.67
C SER A 137 18.77 -5.73 -0.80
N THR A 138 19.51 -5.44 0.27
CA THR A 138 19.87 -6.41 1.31
C THR A 138 19.24 -5.97 2.63
N PHE A 139 18.32 -6.77 3.17
CA PHE A 139 17.70 -6.55 4.45
C PHE A 139 18.27 -7.50 5.51
N ARG A 140 18.75 -6.95 6.61
CA ARG A 140 19.35 -7.70 7.74
C ARG A 140 18.30 -8.17 8.75
N ASN A 141 17.17 -7.47 8.81
CA ASN A 141 16.07 -7.72 9.74
C ASN A 141 14.76 -7.09 9.24
N GLU A 142 13.67 -7.27 9.98
CA GLU A 142 12.34 -6.72 9.67
C GLU A 142 12.32 -5.18 9.68
N SER A 143 13.13 -4.53 10.51
CA SER A 143 13.19 -3.07 10.60
C SER A 143 13.75 -2.45 9.32
N ASP A 144 14.76 -3.08 8.71
CA ASP A 144 15.33 -2.63 7.43
C ASP A 144 14.26 -2.64 6.33
N ILE A 145 13.42 -3.70 6.29
CA ILE A 145 12.31 -3.80 5.35
C ILE A 145 11.30 -2.66 5.60
N GLY A 146 10.89 -2.50 6.86
CA GLY A 146 9.90 -1.49 7.24
C GLY A 146 10.37 -0.08 6.88
N LYS A 147 11.65 0.22 7.15
CA LYS A 147 12.26 1.50 6.79
C LYS A 147 12.26 1.73 5.27
N ALA A 148 12.75 0.77 4.49
CA ALA A 148 12.81 0.89 3.03
C ALA A 148 11.43 1.17 2.41
N ILE A 149 10.38 0.48 2.89
CA ILE A 149 9.00 0.66 2.43
C ILE A 149 8.44 2.03 2.86
N SER A 150 8.73 2.46 4.09
CA SER A 150 8.33 3.77 4.59
C SER A 150 8.99 4.90 3.81
N ASP A 151 10.30 4.82 3.57
CA ASP A 151 11.07 5.78 2.79
C ASP A 151 10.57 5.84 1.34
N TRP A 152 10.27 4.68 0.73
CA TRP A 152 9.68 4.62 -0.60
C TRP A 152 8.31 5.30 -0.64
N THR A 153 7.45 5.01 0.34
CA THR A 153 6.11 5.61 0.42
C THR A 153 6.18 7.12 0.55
N TYR A 154 7.09 7.63 1.39
CA TYR A 154 7.34 9.05 1.54
C TYR A 154 7.80 9.68 0.22
N ASN A 155 8.81 9.11 -0.42
CA ASN A 155 9.37 9.62 -1.68
C ASN A 155 8.34 9.55 -2.83
N TYR A 156 7.50 8.50 -2.86
CA TYR A 156 6.39 8.39 -3.81
C TYR A 156 5.43 9.58 -3.65
N ASN A 157 5.01 9.86 -2.43
CA ASN A 157 4.04 10.91 -2.14
C ASN A 157 4.61 12.32 -2.42
N GLU A 158 5.89 12.56 -2.12
CA GLU A 158 6.55 13.82 -2.45
C GLU A 158 6.63 14.05 -3.98
N LYS A 159 6.85 12.99 -4.73
CA LYS A 159 7.01 13.08 -6.20
C LYS A 159 5.68 13.12 -6.95
N HIS A 160 4.69 12.38 -6.49
CA HIS A 160 3.44 12.12 -7.23
C HIS A 160 2.19 12.69 -6.55
N GLY A 161 2.25 12.94 -5.24
CA GLY A 161 1.11 13.44 -4.48
C GLY A 161 0.57 14.75 -5.05
N ARG A 162 -0.69 14.75 -5.45
CA ARG A 162 -1.38 15.97 -5.89
C ARG A 162 -1.80 16.75 -4.65
N ARG A 163 -1.33 17.98 -4.53
CA ARG A 163 -1.83 18.90 -3.50
C ARG A 163 -3.13 19.53 -4.00
N ILE A 164 -4.07 19.77 -3.09
CA ILE A 164 -5.35 20.45 -3.42
C ILE A 164 -5.10 21.79 -4.12
N THR A 165 -4.00 22.49 -3.79
CA THR A 165 -3.55 23.72 -4.43
C THR A 165 -3.25 23.55 -5.93
N ASP A 166 -2.72 22.40 -6.33
CA ASP A 166 -2.36 22.14 -7.74
C ASP A 166 -3.60 21.88 -8.58
N ILE A 167 -4.63 21.23 -7.96
CA ILE A 167 -5.92 20.97 -8.61
C ILE A 167 -6.68 22.28 -8.85
N LEU A 168 -6.65 23.19 -7.90
CA LEU A 168 -7.30 24.51 -8.03
C LEU A 168 -6.63 25.39 -9.11
N GLN A 169 -5.31 25.35 -9.25
CA GLN A 169 -4.58 26.07 -10.31
C GLN A 169 -4.91 25.54 -11.70
N ILE A 170 -5.02 24.22 -11.87
CA ILE A 170 -5.41 23.62 -13.16
C ILE A 170 -6.86 24.01 -13.52
N GLY A 171 -7.77 24.04 -12.54
CA GLY A 171 -9.17 24.46 -12.72
C GLY A 171 -9.30 25.92 -13.14
N VAL A 172 -8.46 26.81 -12.64
CA VAL A 172 -8.46 28.24 -13.00
C VAL A 172 -7.91 28.47 -14.41
N MET A 173 -6.85 27.74 -14.81
CA MET A 173 -6.30 27.85 -16.16
C MET A 173 -7.25 27.33 -17.27
N SER A 174 -8.13 26.37 -16.95
CA SER A 174 -9.11 25.86 -17.92
C SER A 174 -10.36 26.73 -18.10
N MET A 175 -10.56 27.73 -17.23
CA MET A 175 -11.68 28.68 -17.32
C MET A 175 -11.31 30.00 -18.00
N THR A 176 -10.04 30.19 -18.37
CA THR A 176 -9.53 31.45 -19.02
C THR A 176 -9.17 31.26 -20.49
N THR A 177 -9.54 30.16 -21.12
CA THR A 177 -9.50 29.91 -22.56
C THR A 177 -10.90 29.68 -23.09
#